data_f3731aa48ec035cb959cef7710cd624c
#
_entry.id   f3731aa48ec035cb959cef7710cd624c
#
_cell.length_a   1.000
_cell.length_b   1.000
_cell.length_c   1.000
_cell.angle_alpha   90.00
_cell.angle_beta   90.00
_cell.angle_gamma   90.00
#
_symmetry.space_group_name_H-M   'P 1'
#
loop_
_entity.id
_entity.type
_entity.pdbx_description
1 polymer ?
#
loop_
_entity_poly.entity_id
_entity_poly.type
_entity_poly.pdbx_seq_one_letter_code
_entity_poly.pdbx_strand_id
1 'polypeptide(L)'
;MKVLFVCKGNAERSMAAEALFNKLSKRNKASSAGYDVIGEKGEGKGPSEITSKLFEERGHDVSAHKRRHLTERMVRDADIVVLVASGDESRILPKWLIESGKTRVWTVHGNEHTREHHAARLEIIGGLVKDLVNEIG
;
A
#
# COMPACT_ATOMS: atom_id res chain seq x y z
N MET A 1 11.64 -12.92 0.38
CA MET A 1 10.94 -12.15 1.42
C MET A 1 9.53 -11.82 1.02
N LYS A 2 8.66 -11.70 2.01
CA LYS A 2 7.30 -11.23 1.84
C LYS A 2 7.18 -9.83 2.40
N VAL A 3 6.74 -8.88 1.59
CA VAL A 3 6.54 -7.48 1.99
C VAL A 3 5.04 -7.20 2.06
N LEU A 4 4.61 -6.58 3.15
CA LEU A 4 3.22 -6.18 3.33
C LEU A 4 3.15 -4.65 3.38
N PHE A 5 2.44 -4.07 2.42
CA PHE A 5 2.17 -2.64 2.42
C PHE A 5 0.82 -2.36 3.06
N VAL A 6 0.77 -1.42 3.97
CA VAL A 6 -0.43 -1.09 4.72
C VAL A 6 -0.74 0.40 4.60
N CYS A 7 -1.98 0.74 4.34
CA CYS A 7 -2.48 2.10 4.47
C CYS A 7 -3.86 2.05 5.11
N LYS A 8 -4.58 3.15 5.14
CA LYS A 8 -5.91 3.17 5.78
C LYS A 8 -6.92 2.34 5.00
N GLY A 9 -7.14 2.67 3.73
CA GLY A 9 -8.26 2.13 2.94
C GLY A 9 -7.89 1.04 1.94
N ASN A 10 -6.62 0.77 1.73
CA ASN A 10 -6.14 -0.20 0.73
C ASN A 10 -6.67 0.05 -0.69
N ALA A 11 -6.95 1.30 -1.01
CA ALA A 11 -7.50 1.69 -2.31
C ALA A 11 -6.50 2.42 -3.19
N GLU A 12 -5.52 3.10 -2.59
CA GLU A 12 -4.54 3.90 -3.32
C GLU A 12 -3.10 3.60 -2.90
N ARG A 13 -2.66 4.10 -1.73
CA ARG A 13 -1.25 4.08 -1.33
C ARG A 13 -0.64 2.67 -1.25
N SER A 14 -1.22 1.82 -0.44
CA SER A 14 -0.69 0.46 -0.26
C SER A 14 -0.89 -0.39 -1.51
N MET A 15 -1.99 -0.23 -2.21
CA MET A 15 -2.25 -0.93 -3.46
C MET A 15 -1.23 -0.52 -4.52
N ALA A 16 -0.95 0.77 -4.65
CA ALA A 16 0.04 1.26 -5.60
C ALA A 16 1.43 0.72 -5.29
N ALA A 17 1.82 0.71 -4.01
CA ALA A 17 3.11 0.18 -3.58
C ALA A 17 3.23 -1.32 -3.91
N GLU A 18 2.20 -2.10 -3.63
CA GLU A 18 2.17 -3.52 -3.97
C GLU A 18 2.35 -3.74 -5.48
N ALA A 19 1.56 -3.04 -6.29
CA ALA A 19 1.59 -3.19 -7.74
C ALA A 19 2.97 -2.85 -8.32
N LEU A 20 3.55 -1.74 -7.88
CA LEU A 20 4.87 -1.31 -8.35
C LEU A 20 5.98 -2.24 -7.87
N PHE A 21 5.91 -2.69 -6.61
CA PHE A 21 6.88 -3.62 -6.06
C PHE A 21 6.90 -4.94 -6.84
N ASN A 22 5.73 -5.52 -7.08
CA ASN A 22 5.62 -6.79 -7.79
C ASN A 22 6.04 -6.69 -9.26
N LYS A 23 5.97 -5.51 -9.83
CA LYS A 23 6.47 -5.27 -11.19
C LYS A 23 7.99 -5.20 -11.22
N LEU A 24 8.62 -4.60 -10.21
CA LEU A 24 10.06 -4.35 -10.18
C LEU A 24 10.85 -5.51 -9.57
N SER A 25 10.34 -6.11 -8.50
CA SER A 25 11.06 -7.17 -7.80
C SER A 25 10.88 -8.51 -8.50
N LYS A 26 11.99 -9.23 -8.69
CA LYS A 26 11.98 -10.57 -9.29
C LYS A 26 12.11 -11.68 -8.23
N ARG A 27 12.56 -11.34 -7.04
CA ARG A 27 12.87 -12.32 -5.99
C ARG A 27 11.86 -12.32 -4.85
N ASN A 28 11.24 -11.18 -4.61
CA ASN A 28 10.37 -10.99 -3.46
C ASN A 28 8.96 -10.65 -3.92
N LYS A 29 7.99 -10.89 -3.06
CA LYS A 29 6.58 -10.60 -3.35
C LYS A 29 5.98 -9.68 -2.32
N ALA A 30 5.09 -8.81 -2.78
CA ALA A 30 4.33 -7.91 -1.92
C ALA A 30 2.85 -8.24 -1.94
N SER A 31 2.21 -7.95 -0.83
CA SER A 31 0.77 -7.89 -0.69
C SER A 31 0.41 -6.58 -0.01
N SER A 32 -0.86 -6.26 0.08
CA SER A 32 -1.31 -5.03 0.72
C SER A 32 -2.61 -5.23 1.48
N ALA A 33 -2.84 -4.37 2.48
CA ALA A 33 -4.06 -4.37 3.27
C ALA A 33 -4.29 -2.97 3.84
N GLY A 34 -5.50 -2.74 4.35
CA GLY A 34 -5.84 -1.49 5.01
C GLY A 34 -6.29 -1.73 6.44
N TYR A 35 -5.94 -0.82 7.34
CA TYR A 35 -6.32 -0.96 8.74
C TYR A 35 -7.75 -0.47 9.05
N ASP A 36 -8.43 0.12 8.07
CA ASP A 36 -9.82 0.58 8.20
C ASP A 36 -10.62 0.19 6.95
N VAL A 37 -10.67 -1.10 6.66
CA VAL A 37 -11.39 -1.69 5.51
C VAL A 37 -12.30 -2.77 6.06
N ILE A 38 -13.47 -2.38 6.58
CA ILE A 38 -14.40 -3.30 7.23
C ILE A 38 -15.80 -3.20 6.64
N GLY A 39 -16.47 -4.36 6.58
CA GLY A 39 -17.86 -4.49 6.18
C GLY A 39 -18.11 -4.04 4.76
N GLU A 40 -19.32 -3.57 4.54
CA GLU A 40 -19.80 -3.16 3.20
C GLU A 40 -19.10 -1.94 2.64
N LYS A 41 -18.35 -1.20 3.46
CA LYS A 41 -17.74 0.07 3.07
C LYS A 41 -16.48 -0.08 2.22
N GLY A 42 -15.85 -1.23 2.23
CA GLY A 42 -14.58 -1.31 1.56
C GLY A 42 -14.05 -2.68 1.21
N GLU A 43 -14.17 -3.64 2.12
CA GLU A 43 -13.58 -4.96 1.89
C GLU A 43 -14.15 -5.62 0.62
N GLY A 44 -13.27 -6.11 -0.23
CA GLY A 44 -13.65 -6.72 -1.50
C GLY A 44 -13.86 -5.76 -2.65
N LYS A 45 -13.89 -4.44 -2.40
CA LYS A 45 -14.00 -3.44 -3.47
C LYS A 45 -12.69 -3.30 -4.22
N GLY A 46 -12.76 -2.79 -5.44
CA GLY A 46 -11.61 -2.58 -6.29
C GLY A 46 -10.76 -1.38 -5.89
N PRO A 47 -9.69 -1.11 -6.65
CA PRO A 47 -8.81 0.04 -6.37
C PRO A 47 -9.53 1.37 -6.64
N SER A 48 -8.93 2.46 -6.15
CA SER A 48 -9.36 3.81 -6.53
C SER A 48 -9.43 3.94 -8.05
N GLU A 49 -10.53 4.48 -8.56
CA GLU A 49 -10.69 4.67 -10.01
C GLU A 49 -9.63 5.61 -10.58
N ILE A 50 -9.31 6.67 -9.85
CA ILE A 50 -8.29 7.64 -10.29
C ILE A 50 -6.93 6.95 -10.42
N THR A 51 -6.53 6.24 -9.39
CA THR A 51 -5.25 5.52 -9.39
C THR A 51 -5.23 4.41 -10.43
N SER A 52 -6.33 3.68 -10.58
CA SER A 52 -6.45 2.61 -11.57
C SER A 52 -6.23 3.14 -12.99
N LYS A 53 -6.80 4.31 -13.32
CA LYS A 53 -6.60 4.94 -14.62
C LYS A 53 -5.15 5.38 -14.84
N LEU A 54 -4.49 5.89 -13.81
CA LEU A 54 -3.08 6.27 -13.90
C LEU A 54 -2.20 5.05 -14.21
N PHE A 55 -2.48 3.91 -13.59
CA PHE A 55 -1.77 2.68 -13.89
C PHE A 55 -2.07 2.19 -15.31
N GLU A 56 -3.33 2.23 -15.73
CA GLU A 56 -3.75 1.83 -17.07
C GLU A 56 -3.01 2.62 -18.15
N GLU A 57 -2.85 3.93 -17.97
CA GLU A 57 -2.11 4.79 -18.88
C GLU A 57 -0.63 4.39 -18.99
N ARG A 58 -0.11 3.69 -18.00
CA ARG A 58 1.27 3.18 -17.97
C ARG A 58 1.35 1.72 -18.45
N GLY A 59 0.25 1.18 -18.96
CA GLY A 59 0.19 -0.22 -19.39
C GLY A 59 0.14 -1.23 -18.26
N HIS A 60 -0.27 -0.81 -17.07
CA HIS A 60 -0.32 -1.67 -15.89
C HIS A 60 -1.76 -1.81 -15.40
N ASP A 61 -2.33 -2.99 -15.56
CA ASP A 61 -3.69 -3.29 -15.12
C ASP A 61 -3.71 -3.69 -13.64
N VAL A 62 -4.39 -2.88 -12.82
CA VAL A 62 -4.57 -3.16 -11.40
C VAL A 62 -6.02 -3.50 -11.05
N SER A 63 -6.86 -3.77 -12.05
CA SER A 63 -8.30 -3.99 -11.86
C SER A 63 -8.63 -5.22 -11.02
N ALA A 64 -7.72 -6.19 -10.93
CA ALA A 64 -7.92 -7.39 -10.12
C ALA A 64 -7.74 -7.16 -8.62
N HIS A 65 -7.20 -6.01 -8.23
CA HIS A 65 -7.00 -5.70 -6.81
C HIS A 65 -8.32 -5.67 -6.04
N LYS A 66 -8.35 -6.31 -4.88
CA LYS A 66 -9.47 -6.27 -3.94
C LYS A 66 -8.96 -5.76 -2.60
N ARG A 67 -9.67 -4.76 -2.04
CA ARG A 67 -9.34 -4.21 -0.73
C ARG A 67 -9.47 -5.28 0.34
N ARG A 68 -8.48 -5.38 1.21
CA ARG A 68 -8.45 -6.35 2.30
C ARG A 68 -8.24 -5.65 3.63
N HIS A 69 -8.99 -6.07 4.64
CA HIS A 69 -8.78 -5.57 6.00
C HIS A 69 -7.55 -6.23 6.63
N LEU A 70 -6.70 -5.41 7.22
CA LEU A 70 -5.47 -5.85 7.86
C LEU A 70 -5.76 -6.77 9.04
N THR A 71 -5.04 -7.88 9.12
CA THR A 71 -5.10 -8.80 10.26
C THR A 71 -3.71 -8.93 10.90
N GLU A 72 -3.69 -9.30 12.17
CA GLU A 72 -2.43 -9.54 12.88
C GLU A 72 -1.63 -10.65 12.21
N ARG A 73 -2.31 -11.66 11.69
CA ARG A 73 -1.67 -12.77 10.97
C ARG A 73 -0.91 -12.29 9.74
N MET A 74 -1.47 -11.33 8.99
CA MET A 74 -0.77 -10.76 7.82
C MET A 74 0.55 -10.13 8.22
N VAL A 75 0.57 -9.40 9.34
CA VAL A 75 1.80 -8.79 9.87
C VAL A 75 2.77 -9.87 10.32
N ARG A 76 2.27 -10.88 11.03
CA ARG A 76 3.09 -11.99 11.53
C ARG A 76 3.77 -12.76 10.40
N ASP A 77 3.07 -12.98 9.29
CA ASP A 77 3.57 -13.74 8.15
C ASP A 77 4.51 -12.93 7.24
N ALA A 78 4.52 -11.62 7.35
CA ALA A 78 5.38 -10.76 6.54
C ALA A 78 6.80 -10.69 7.12
N ASP A 79 7.78 -10.56 6.26
CA ASP A 79 9.17 -10.30 6.66
C ASP A 79 9.41 -8.81 6.89
N ILE A 80 8.79 -7.98 6.09
CA ILE A 80 8.84 -6.52 6.18
C ILE A 80 7.42 -5.99 6.07
N VAL A 81 7.06 -5.06 6.95
CA VAL A 81 5.80 -4.35 6.87
C VAL A 81 6.09 -2.87 6.63
N VAL A 82 5.43 -2.29 5.63
CA VAL A 82 5.58 -0.87 5.31
C VAL A 82 4.23 -0.19 5.48
N LEU A 83 4.14 0.67 6.48
CA LEU A 83 2.96 1.52 6.66
C LEU A 83 3.14 2.75 5.78
N VAL A 84 2.30 2.88 4.76
CA VAL A 84 2.30 4.05 3.87
C VAL A 84 1.28 5.02 4.45
N ALA A 85 1.77 5.93 5.27
CA ALA A 85 0.97 6.80 6.12
C ALA A 85 0.69 8.15 5.46
N SER A 86 -0.45 8.76 5.77
CA SER A 86 -0.74 10.13 5.37
C SER A 86 -0.24 11.17 6.38
N GLY A 87 0.12 10.74 7.58
CA GLY A 87 0.70 11.58 8.62
C GLY A 87 -0.16 11.78 9.86
N ASP A 88 -1.42 11.30 9.83
CA ASP A 88 -2.38 11.52 10.92
C ASP A 88 -2.98 10.24 11.52
N GLU A 89 -2.31 9.10 11.32
CA GLU A 89 -2.87 7.79 11.67
C GLU A 89 -2.68 7.36 13.12
N SER A 90 -1.87 8.05 13.89
CA SER A 90 -1.38 7.59 15.18
C SER A 90 -2.44 7.16 16.20
N ARG A 91 -3.70 7.61 16.05
CA ARG A 91 -4.78 7.32 17.02
C ARG A 91 -5.55 6.04 16.73
N ILE A 92 -5.45 5.51 15.52
CA ILE A 92 -6.30 4.40 15.07
C ILE A 92 -5.50 3.17 14.63
N LEU A 93 -4.17 3.25 14.70
CA LEU A 93 -3.32 2.12 14.31
C LEU A 93 -3.36 1.01 15.37
N PRO A 94 -3.48 -0.25 14.94
CA PRO A 94 -3.37 -1.38 15.88
C PRO A 94 -1.99 -1.41 16.52
N LYS A 95 -1.93 -1.66 17.82
CA LYS A 95 -0.66 -1.73 18.53
C LYS A 95 0.27 -2.80 17.97
N TRP A 96 -0.28 -3.96 17.63
CA TRP A 96 0.54 -5.08 17.11
C TRP A 96 1.18 -4.75 15.75
N LEU A 97 0.65 -3.78 15.02
CA LEU A 97 1.28 -3.29 13.79
C LEU A 97 2.56 -2.53 14.09
N ILE A 98 2.47 -1.58 15.03
CA ILE A 98 3.61 -0.73 15.41
C ILE A 98 4.67 -1.52 16.19
N GLU A 99 4.23 -2.42 17.06
CA GLU A 99 5.10 -3.16 17.98
C GLU A 99 5.72 -4.42 17.35
N SER A 100 5.44 -4.70 16.08
CA SER A 100 5.94 -5.91 15.40
C SER A 100 7.46 -5.99 15.29
N GLY A 101 8.16 -4.86 15.40
CA GLY A 101 9.62 -4.79 15.24
C GLY A 101 10.08 -4.82 13.77
N LYS A 102 9.18 -4.99 12.81
CA LYS A 102 9.51 -5.06 11.39
C LYS A 102 8.74 -4.03 10.55
N THR A 103 8.05 -3.09 11.19
CA THR A 103 7.28 -2.06 10.52
C THR A 103 8.12 -0.83 10.25
N ARG A 104 8.16 -0.45 8.97
CA ARG A 104 8.75 0.81 8.51
C ARG A 104 7.62 1.76 8.16
N VAL A 105 7.84 3.06 8.27
CA VAL A 105 6.82 4.06 7.96
C VAL A 105 7.31 4.92 6.80
N TRP A 106 6.50 4.95 5.74
CA TRP A 106 6.67 5.91 4.65
C TRP A 106 5.54 6.93 4.77
N THR A 107 5.87 8.19 4.97
CA THR A 107 4.84 9.23 5.03
C THR A 107 4.66 9.85 3.66
N VAL A 108 3.46 9.66 3.11
CA VAL A 108 3.04 10.20 1.82
C VAL A 108 1.81 11.07 2.10
N HIS A 109 2.05 12.35 2.29
CA HIS A 109 1.03 13.31 2.72
C HIS A 109 -0.06 13.55 1.68
N GLY A 110 -1.19 14.08 2.14
CA GLY A 110 -2.27 14.55 1.31
C GLY A 110 -3.46 13.58 1.27
N ASN A 111 -4.66 14.17 1.30
CA ASN A 111 -5.91 13.42 1.25
C ASN A 111 -6.82 13.89 0.11
N GLU A 112 -6.32 14.74 -0.76
CA GLU A 112 -7.06 15.21 -1.92
C GLU A 112 -7.19 14.10 -2.96
N HIS A 113 -8.33 14.05 -3.62
CA HIS A 113 -8.65 13.02 -4.60
C HIS A 113 -8.84 13.59 -6.01
N THR A 114 -7.86 14.35 -6.46
CA THR A 114 -7.77 14.77 -7.86
C THR A 114 -6.74 13.92 -8.58
N ARG A 115 -6.80 13.92 -9.90
CA ARG A 115 -5.81 13.21 -10.72
C ARG A 115 -4.39 13.69 -10.40
N GLU A 116 -4.20 15.00 -10.26
CA GLU A 116 -2.89 15.59 -9.98
C GLU A 116 -2.33 15.14 -8.63
N HIS A 117 -3.17 15.09 -7.61
CA HIS A 117 -2.75 14.65 -6.27
C HIS A 117 -2.42 13.16 -6.24
N HIS A 118 -3.25 12.33 -6.90
CA HIS A 118 -2.97 10.89 -7.00
C HIS A 118 -1.70 10.64 -7.81
N ALA A 119 -1.49 11.38 -8.90
CA ALA A 119 -0.29 11.25 -9.73
C ALA A 119 0.96 11.63 -8.94
N ALA A 120 0.92 12.71 -8.16
CA ALA A 120 2.03 13.15 -7.33
C ALA A 120 2.38 12.09 -6.27
N ARG A 121 1.38 11.53 -5.60
CA ARG A 121 1.60 10.46 -4.61
C ARG A 121 2.17 9.21 -5.26
N LEU A 122 1.69 8.86 -6.45
CA LEU A 122 2.18 7.69 -7.18
C LEU A 122 3.67 7.84 -7.52
N GLU A 123 4.12 9.03 -7.90
CA GLU A 123 5.54 9.30 -8.15
C GLU A 123 6.38 9.11 -6.88
N ILE A 124 5.91 9.63 -5.76
CA ILE A 124 6.62 9.49 -4.47
C ILE A 124 6.70 8.01 -4.09
N ILE A 125 5.59 7.29 -4.16
CA ILE A 125 5.53 5.86 -3.83
C ILE A 125 6.44 5.07 -4.76
N GLY A 126 6.44 5.40 -6.05
CA GLY A 126 7.32 4.76 -7.04
C GLY A 126 8.79 4.87 -6.68
N GLY A 127 9.23 6.04 -6.23
CA GLY A 127 10.61 6.24 -5.79
C GLY A 127 10.94 5.42 -4.54
N LEU A 128 10.04 5.42 -3.56
CA LEU A 128 10.23 4.66 -2.33
C LEU A 128 10.27 3.15 -2.59
N VAL A 129 9.40 2.65 -3.46
CA VAL A 129 9.38 1.24 -3.85
C VAL A 129 10.67 0.86 -4.57
N LYS A 130 11.14 1.70 -5.48
CA LYS A 130 12.39 1.46 -6.19
C LYS A 130 13.57 1.34 -5.23
N ASP A 131 13.62 2.24 -4.23
CA ASP A 131 14.66 2.19 -3.22
C ASP A 131 14.59 0.90 -2.40
N LEU A 132 13.39 0.46 -2.03
CA LEU A 132 13.21 -0.78 -1.29
C LEU A 132 13.63 -1.99 -2.12
N VAL A 133 13.26 -2.05 -3.39
CA VAL A 133 13.69 -3.14 -4.28
C VAL A 133 15.21 -3.15 -4.42
N ASN A 134 15.85 -1.99 -4.52
CA ASN A 134 17.30 -1.90 -4.56
C ASN A 134 17.95 -2.38 -3.26
N GLU A 135 17.29 -2.20 -2.15
CA GLU A 135 17.78 -2.65 -0.83
C GLU A 135 17.68 -4.17 -0.67
N ILE A 136 16.57 -4.78 -1.06
CA ILE A 136 16.28 -6.19 -0.72
C ILE A 136 16.24 -7.13 -1.94
N GLY A 137 16.18 -6.60 -3.13
CA GLY A 137 16.03 -7.40 -4.36
C GLY A 137 14.57 -7.43 -4.86
#